data_b07081f406c67c727232a4b65dc25d2c
#
_entry.id   b07081f406c67c727232a4b65dc25d2c
#
_cell.length_a   1.000
_cell.length_b   1.000
_cell.length_c   1.000
_cell.angle_alpha   90.00
_cell.angle_beta   90.00
_cell.angle_gamma   90.00
#
_symmetry.space_group_name_H-M   'P 1'
#
loop_
_entity.id
_entity.type
_entity.pdbx_description
1 polymer ?
#
loop_
_entity_poly.entity_id
_entity_poly.type
_entity_poly.pdbx_seq_one_letter_code
_entity_poly.pdbx_strand_id
1 'polypeptide(L)'
;MVTGGGFRQTGRVIFFNAILYNKDYVKNPDEFALPLFGEPIVKSSEFDFSHTAYYEPEMGENLAKYFALYDLVEHPDNLPDYKIHAVNIEDTLAVDGKRIINIDPGYVAMEKIVAASTKNFTHRIYLRDNIYGDLQLYRRKGSYVPLEWTFQDYQFDFVIGFFEKARKILEQRIGMAETCGIIQQKKRPDGR
;
A
#
# COMPACT_ATOMS: atom_id res chain seq x y z
N MET A 1 -0.22 5.49 -30.39
CA MET A 1 -1.17 4.45 -30.85
C MET A 1 -0.61 3.09 -30.45
N VAL A 2 -1.32 2.32 -29.62
CA VAL A 2 -0.86 0.99 -29.18
C VAL A 2 -1.33 -0.03 -30.20
N THR A 3 -0.43 -0.43 -31.09
CA THR A 3 -0.71 -1.47 -32.05
C THR A 3 -0.15 -2.79 -31.55
N GLY A 4 -1.00 -3.72 -31.20
CA GLY A 4 -0.68 -5.12 -30.94
C GLY A 4 -0.85 -5.58 -29.49
N GLY A 5 -1.59 -6.65 -29.28
CA GLY A 5 -1.80 -7.33 -28.00
C GLY A 5 -0.62 -8.22 -27.61
N GLY A 6 0.52 -7.62 -27.33
CA GLY A 6 1.66 -8.36 -26.76
C GLY A 6 1.71 -8.20 -25.23
N PHE A 7 2.22 -9.24 -24.53
CA PHE A 7 2.50 -9.12 -23.11
C PHE A 7 3.54 -8.02 -22.87
N ARG A 8 3.27 -7.12 -21.94
CA ARG A 8 4.23 -6.14 -21.44
C ARG A 8 4.62 -6.55 -20.02
N GLN A 9 5.88 -6.33 -19.69
CA GLN A 9 6.33 -6.52 -18.32
C GLN A 9 5.58 -5.54 -17.42
N THR A 10 5.03 -6.04 -16.32
CA THR A 10 4.40 -5.21 -15.29
C THR A 10 5.47 -4.29 -14.70
N GLY A 11 5.13 -3.01 -14.54
CA GLY A 11 6.02 -2.04 -13.92
C GLY A 11 6.30 -2.38 -12.45
N ARG A 12 7.44 -1.91 -11.95
CA ARG A 12 7.75 -1.97 -10.52
C ARG A 12 6.84 -1.00 -9.76
N VAL A 13 6.55 -1.36 -8.51
CA VAL A 13 5.77 -0.55 -7.57
C VAL A 13 6.57 -0.33 -6.30
N ILE A 14 6.24 0.71 -5.53
CA ILE A 14 6.82 0.92 -4.20
C ILE A 14 5.77 0.62 -3.13
N PHE A 15 6.17 -0.13 -2.10
CA PHE A 15 5.24 -0.59 -1.07
C PHE A 15 5.09 0.40 0.08
N PHE A 16 3.87 0.43 0.63
CA PHE A 16 3.53 1.19 1.83
C PHE A 16 2.65 0.34 2.75
N ASN A 17 2.53 0.76 4.00
CA ASN A 17 1.50 0.28 4.93
C ASN A 17 0.60 1.44 5.37
N ALA A 18 -0.70 1.18 5.45
CA ALA A 18 -1.62 1.96 6.26
C ALA A 18 -1.70 1.28 7.62
N ILE A 19 -1.24 1.95 8.68
CA ILE A 19 -1.13 1.39 10.02
C ILE A 19 -2.14 2.09 10.92
N LEU A 20 -3.12 1.31 11.39
CA LEU A 20 -4.11 1.72 12.38
C LEU A 20 -3.79 0.99 13.69
N TYR A 21 -3.75 1.70 14.82
CA TYR A 21 -3.40 1.09 16.09
C TYR A 21 -4.08 1.78 17.26
N ASN A 22 -4.23 1.04 18.36
CA ASN A 22 -4.75 1.57 19.62
C ASN A 22 -3.59 2.15 20.45
N LYS A 23 -3.63 3.45 20.72
CA LYS A 23 -2.57 4.20 21.45
C LYS A 23 -2.38 3.75 22.91
N ASP A 24 -3.35 3.08 23.49
CA ASP A 24 -3.26 2.59 24.87
C ASP A 24 -2.35 1.35 24.97
N TYR A 25 -2.36 0.52 23.92
CA TYR A 25 -1.62 -0.74 23.86
C TYR A 25 -0.29 -0.62 23.09
N VAL A 26 -0.26 0.14 22.00
CA VAL A 26 0.88 0.22 21.07
C VAL A 26 1.52 1.60 21.17
N LYS A 27 2.80 1.64 21.55
CA LYS A 27 3.57 2.91 21.69
C LYS A 27 4.48 3.17 20.49
N ASN A 28 4.97 2.13 19.84
CA ASN A 28 5.81 2.21 18.64
C ASN A 28 5.32 1.22 17.58
N PRO A 29 4.32 1.59 16.76
CA PRO A 29 3.75 0.67 15.78
C PRO A 29 4.73 0.28 14.65
N ASP A 30 5.77 1.09 14.36
CA ASP A 30 6.74 0.78 13.31
C ASP A 30 7.52 -0.51 13.61
N GLU A 31 7.81 -0.81 14.88
CA GLU A 31 8.58 -2.00 15.26
C GLU A 31 7.97 -3.32 14.79
N PHE A 32 6.65 -3.36 14.62
CA PHE A 32 5.93 -4.54 14.14
C PHE A 32 6.01 -4.71 12.62
N ALA A 33 6.16 -3.63 11.88
CA ALA A 33 6.33 -3.67 10.42
C ALA A 33 7.80 -3.87 10.01
N LEU A 34 8.75 -3.52 10.89
CA LEU A 34 10.18 -3.49 10.62
C LEU A 34 10.77 -4.82 10.11
N PRO A 35 10.41 -6.00 10.67
CA PRO A 35 10.98 -7.27 10.22
C PRO A 35 10.65 -7.61 8.75
N LEU A 36 9.56 -7.07 8.22
CA LEU A 36 9.09 -7.38 6.86
C LEU A 36 9.41 -6.28 5.85
N PHE A 37 9.30 -5.02 6.26
CA PHE A 37 9.39 -3.87 5.35
C PHE A 37 10.65 -3.03 5.57
N GLY A 38 11.38 -3.23 6.69
CA GLY A 38 12.47 -2.36 7.10
C GLY A 38 11.97 -1.03 7.67
N GLU A 39 12.87 -0.06 7.81
CA GLU A 39 12.54 1.28 8.29
C GLU A 39 11.76 2.08 7.24
N PRO A 40 10.71 2.81 7.62
CA PRO A 40 9.98 3.66 6.70
C PRO A 40 10.85 4.86 6.27
N ILE A 41 10.93 5.09 4.97
CA ILE A 41 11.65 6.25 4.41
C ILE A 41 10.83 7.54 4.40
N VAL A 42 9.50 7.43 4.46
CA VAL A 42 8.56 8.54 4.57
C VAL A 42 7.36 8.09 5.38
N LYS A 43 6.87 8.94 6.29
CA LYS A 43 5.58 8.77 6.95
C LYS A 43 4.67 9.96 6.66
N SER A 44 3.36 9.72 6.61
CA SER A 44 2.37 10.79 6.67
C SER A 44 2.32 11.38 8.10
N SER A 45 1.62 12.47 8.27
CA SER A 45 1.17 12.87 9.61
C SER A 45 0.29 11.77 10.18
N GLU A 46 0.46 11.51 11.48
CA GLU A 46 -0.46 10.68 12.25
C GLU A 46 -1.74 11.47 12.53
N PHE A 47 -2.87 10.79 12.56
CA PHE A 47 -4.16 11.39 12.84
C PHE A 47 -5.03 10.46 13.69
N ASP A 48 -5.89 11.06 14.51
CA ASP A 48 -6.89 10.32 15.28
C ASP A 48 -7.93 9.69 14.35
N PHE A 49 -8.14 8.38 14.50
CA PHE A 49 -9.07 7.62 13.66
C PHE A 49 -10.45 7.58 14.30
N SER A 50 -11.14 8.73 14.28
CA SER A 50 -12.45 8.95 14.91
C SER A 50 -13.60 9.20 13.93
N HIS A 51 -13.32 9.18 12.62
CA HIS A 51 -14.31 9.45 11.58
C HIS A 51 -15.25 8.26 11.28
N THR A 52 -14.98 7.09 11.88
CA THR A 52 -15.85 5.91 11.83
C THR A 52 -15.65 5.06 13.08
N ALA A 53 -16.75 4.52 13.60
CA ALA A 53 -16.73 3.57 14.72
C ALA A 53 -16.52 2.11 14.29
N TYR A 54 -16.20 1.86 13.01
CA TYR A 54 -16.12 0.51 12.45
C TYR A 54 -15.15 -0.41 13.20
N TYR A 55 -14.03 0.11 13.66
CA TYR A 55 -12.99 -0.65 14.36
C TYR A 55 -13.15 -0.65 15.90
N GLU A 56 -13.95 0.24 16.47
CA GLU A 56 -14.11 0.36 17.93
C GLU A 56 -14.55 -0.94 18.63
N PRO A 57 -15.52 -1.73 18.09
CA PRO A 57 -15.92 -2.98 18.72
C PRO A 57 -14.79 -4.01 18.83
N GLU A 58 -13.84 -3.98 17.90
CA GLU A 58 -12.73 -4.90 17.84
C GLU A 58 -11.45 -4.34 18.48
N MET A 59 -11.12 -3.09 18.19
CA MET A 59 -9.82 -2.49 18.55
C MET A 59 -9.94 -1.52 19.75
N GLY A 60 -11.15 -1.22 20.22
CA GLY A 60 -11.40 -0.21 21.25
C GLY A 60 -11.35 1.22 20.72
N GLU A 61 -11.44 2.16 21.67
CA GLU A 61 -11.31 3.59 21.42
C GLU A 61 -9.82 4.00 21.32
N ASN A 62 -9.56 5.29 21.17
CA ASN A 62 -8.20 5.88 21.14
C ASN A 62 -7.33 5.36 20.00
N LEU A 63 -7.92 5.25 18.80
CA LEU A 63 -7.26 4.78 17.61
C LEU A 63 -6.53 5.92 16.89
N ALA A 64 -5.31 5.63 16.41
CA ALA A 64 -4.54 6.50 15.53
C ALA A 64 -4.16 5.78 14.25
N LYS A 65 -4.01 6.53 13.16
CA LYS A 65 -3.61 6.01 11.87
C LYS A 65 -2.54 6.88 11.20
N TYR A 66 -1.66 6.25 10.45
CA TYR A 66 -0.72 6.91 9.56
C TYR A 66 -0.37 5.98 8.38
N PHE A 67 0.29 6.53 7.37
CA PHE A 67 0.82 5.81 6.23
C PHE A 67 2.35 5.83 6.28
N ALA A 68 2.97 4.68 6.05
CA ALA A 68 4.42 4.52 6.03
C ALA A 68 4.87 3.96 4.68
N LEU A 69 5.83 4.62 4.02
CA LEU A 69 6.44 4.21 2.76
C LEU A 69 7.80 3.58 3.04
N TYR A 70 8.10 2.48 2.36
CA TYR A 70 9.36 1.75 2.50
C TYR A 70 10.20 1.84 1.21
N ASP A 71 11.52 1.72 1.32
CA ASP A 71 12.40 1.66 0.14
C ASP A 71 12.36 0.25 -0.50
N LEU A 72 11.17 -0.21 -0.79
CA LEU A 72 10.85 -1.55 -1.27
C LEU A 72 10.19 -1.45 -2.64
N VAL A 73 11.02 -1.48 -3.70
CA VAL A 73 10.58 -1.37 -5.10
C VAL A 73 10.61 -2.73 -5.76
N GLU A 74 9.43 -3.36 -5.87
CA GLU A 74 9.30 -4.73 -6.31
C GLU A 74 8.16 -4.93 -7.30
N HIS A 75 7.85 -6.19 -7.59
CA HIS A 75 6.72 -6.59 -8.41
C HIS A 75 5.41 -6.56 -7.59
N PRO A 76 4.28 -6.08 -8.15
CA PRO A 76 3.02 -5.95 -7.41
C PRO A 76 2.40 -7.29 -6.98
N ASP A 77 2.82 -8.42 -7.53
CA ASP A 77 2.36 -9.76 -7.16
C ASP A 77 2.85 -10.22 -5.77
N ASN A 78 3.78 -9.48 -5.14
CA ASN A 78 4.18 -9.69 -3.76
C ASN A 78 3.14 -9.16 -2.73
N LEU A 79 2.16 -8.36 -3.16
CA LEU A 79 1.17 -7.76 -2.26
C LEU A 79 0.42 -8.79 -1.39
N PRO A 80 -0.04 -9.96 -1.91
CA PRO A 80 -0.67 -10.97 -1.08
C PRO A 80 0.21 -11.52 0.03
N ASP A 81 1.51 -11.75 -0.24
CA ASP A 81 2.44 -12.24 0.78
C ASP A 81 2.59 -11.25 1.93
N TYR A 82 2.73 -9.97 1.61
CA TYR A 82 2.79 -8.90 2.61
C TYR A 82 1.51 -8.83 3.46
N LYS A 83 0.33 -9.01 2.86
CA LYS A 83 -0.91 -9.01 3.64
C LYS A 83 -1.04 -10.24 4.53
N ILE A 84 -0.64 -11.42 4.07
CA ILE A 84 -0.64 -12.63 4.89
C ILE A 84 0.29 -12.45 6.10
N HIS A 85 1.49 -11.92 5.89
CA HIS A 85 2.42 -11.63 6.98
C HIS A 85 1.88 -10.58 7.95
N ALA A 86 1.23 -9.53 7.46
CA ALA A 86 0.60 -8.51 8.30
C ALA A 86 -0.48 -9.12 9.20
N VAL A 87 -1.36 -9.97 8.65
CA VAL A 87 -2.40 -10.68 9.43
C VAL A 87 -1.76 -11.55 10.52
N ASN A 88 -0.69 -12.28 10.23
CA ASN A 88 0.02 -13.09 11.24
C ASN A 88 0.61 -12.23 12.38
N ILE A 89 1.11 -11.04 12.07
CA ILE A 89 1.57 -10.08 13.08
C ILE A 89 0.39 -9.59 13.93
N GLU A 90 -0.71 -9.17 13.28
CA GLU A 90 -1.94 -8.72 13.94
C GLU A 90 -2.47 -9.78 14.92
N ASP A 91 -2.54 -11.04 14.49
CA ASP A 91 -3.01 -12.17 15.28
C ASP A 91 -2.07 -12.47 16.47
N THR A 92 -0.77 -12.38 16.26
CA THR A 92 0.24 -12.61 17.32
C THR A 92 0.18 -11.55 18.42
N LEU A 93 -0.18 -10.32 18.06
CA LEU A 93 -0.24 -9.17 18.96
C LEU A 93 -1.62 -8.99 19.61
N ALA A 94 -2.61 -9.80 19.24
CA ALA A 94 -3.96 -9.68 19.76
C ALA A 94 -4.00 -9.85 21.30
N VAL A 95 -4.75 -9.00 21.98
CA VAL A 95 -4.96 -9.03 23.44
C VAL A 95 -6.41 -9.43 23.70
N ASP A 96 -6.63 -10.47 24.48
CA ASP A 96 -7.96 -11.03 24.78
C ASP A 96 -8.79 -11.31 23.51
N GLY A 97 -8.14 -11.79 22.45
CA GLY A 97 -8.76 -12.08 21.16
C GLY A 97 -9.14 -10.85 20.32
N LYS A 98 -8.70 -9.65 20.72
CA LYS A 98 -8.95 -8.40 20.03
C LYS A 98 -7.66 -7.86 19.43
N ARG A 99 -7.73 -7.38 18.18
CA ARG A 99 -6.60 -6.71 17.55
C ARG A 99 -6.31 -5.38 18.24
N ILE A 100 -5.05 -5.07 18.42
CA ILE A 100 -4.55 -3.77 18.90
C ILE A 100 -3.86 -2.96 17.82
N ILE A 101 -3.57 -3.60 16.68
CA ILE A 101 -2.98 -3.02 15.49
C ILE A 101 -3.61 -3.66 14.25
N ASN A 102 -3.76 -2.88 13.18
CA ASN A 102 -4.15 -3.34 11.85
C ASN A 102 -3.17 -2.78 10.83
N ILE A 103 -2.53 -3.67 10.08
CA ILE A 103 -1.53 -3.32 9.06
C ILE A 103 -2.11 -3.68 7.70
N ASP A 104 -2.39 -2.67 6.89
CA ASP A 104 -2.87 -2.84 5.52
C ASP A 104 -1.76 -2.49 4.52
N PRO A 105 -1.00 -3.47 4.04
CA PRO A 105 -0.05 -3.27 2.97
C PRO A 105 -0.75 -2.80 1.70
N GLY A 106 -0.03 -1.96 0.95
CA GLY A 106 -0.44 -1.52 -0.35
C GLY A 106 0.75 -1.15 -1.21
N TYR A 107 0.50 -0.82 -2.44
CA TYR A 107 1.53 -0.30 -3.33
C TYR A 107 1.10 0.97 -4.05
N VAL A 108 2.11 1.78 -4.36
CA VAL A 108 2.04 2.93 -5.24
C VAL A 108 2.58 2.51 -6.59
N ALA A 109 1.74 2.56 -7.61
CA ALA A 109 2.13 2.50 -9.02
C ALA A 109 2.11 3.90 -9.64
N MET A 110 2.67 4.05 -10.82
CA MET A 110 2.68 5.33 -11.51
C MET A 110 1.28 5.86 -11.80
N GLU A 111 0.29 4.95 -11.95
CA GLU A 111 -1.08 5.28 -12.36
C GLU A 111 -2.14 5.03 -11.29
N LYS A 112 -1.82 4.36 -10.16
CA LYS A 112 -2.82 3.98 -9.15
C LYS A 112 -2.20 3.65 -7.79
N ILE A 113 -3.06 3.68 -6.76
CA ILE A 113 -2.78 3.20 -5.41
C ILE A 113 -3.71 2.02 -5.14
N VAL A 114 -3.13 0.90 -4.72
CA VAL A 114 -3.88 -0.33 -4.39
C VAL A 114 -3.52 -0.75 -2.98
N ALA A 115 -4.54 -1.01 -2.16
CA ALA A 115 -4.40 -1.62 -0.84
C ALA A 115 -4.74 -3.12 -0.90
N ALA A 116 -4.21 -3.92 0.02
CA ALA A 116 -4.60 -5.31 0.18
C ALA A 116 -5.79 -5.45 1.12
N SER A 117 -6.65 -6.43 0.85
CA SER A 117 -7.78 -6.78 1.72
C SER A 117 -7.97 -8.30 1.77
N THR A 118 -8.37 -8.81 2.95
CA THR A 118 -8.81 -10.19 3.13
C THR A 118 -10.31 -10.37 2.86
N LYS A 119 -11.04 -9.27 2.62
CA LYS A 119 -12.51 -9.26 2.45
C LYS A 119 -12.85 -9.06 0.99
N ASN A 120 -13.67 -9.93 0.43
CA ASN A 120 -14.24 -9.73 -0.90
C ASN A 120 -15.28 -8.60 -0.87
N PHE A 121 -15.32 -7.79 -1.92
CA PHE A 121 -16.34 -6.78 -2.15
C PHE A 121 -16.48 -6.48 -3.65
N THR A 122 -17.54 -5.76 -4.06
CA THR A 122 -17.90 -5.53 -5.47
C THR A 122 -16.81 -4.90 -6.33
N HIS A 123 -15.96 -4.07 -5.74
CA HIS A 123 -14.87 -3.34 -6.42
C HIS A 123 -13.47 -3.94 -6.18
N ARG A 124 -13.39 -5.02 -5.39
CA ARG A 124 -12.13 -5.69 -5.08
C ARG A 124 -11.84 -6.81 -6.05
N ILE A 125 -10.62 -6.87 -6.51
CA ILE A 125 -10.16 -7.88 -7.47
C ILE A 125 -9.39 -8.96 -6.71
N TYR A 126 -9.81 -10.21 -6.88
CA TYR A 126 -9.08 -11.35 -6.32
C TYR A 126 -7.66 -11.43 -6.90
N LEU A 127 -6.67 -11.54 -6.04
CA LEU A 127 -5.27 -11.72 -6.43
C LEU A 127 -4.87 -13.20 -6.30
N ARG A 128 -4.71 -13.70 -5.08
CA ARG A 128 -4.47 -15.09 -4.71
C ARG A 128 -4.62 -15.26 -3.19
N ASP A 129 -4.66 -16.48 -2.70
CA ASP A 129 -4.62 -16.83 -1.26
C ASP A 129 -5.65 -16.07 -0.40
N ASN A 130 -6.87 -15.88 -0.94
CA ASN A 130 -7.96 -15.10 -0.33
C ASN A 130 -7.63 -13.62 -0.10
N ILE A 131 -6.62 -13.08 -0.78
CA ILE A 131 -6.29 -11.67 -0.77
C ILE A 131 -6.82 -10.99 -2.02
N TYR A 132 -7.35 -9.80 -1.84
CA TYR A 132 -7.94 -8.95 -2.86
C TYR A 132 -7.16 -7.64 -2.97
N GLY A 133 -7.02 -7.15 -4.19
CA GLY A 133 -6.56 -5.79 -4.45
C GLY A 133 -7.73 -4.82 -4.43
N ASP A 134 -7.59 -3.79 -3.63
CA ASP A 134 -8.59 -2.73 -3.44
C ASP A 134 -8.05 -1.42 -4.03
N LEU A 135 -8.57 -1.02 -5.19
CA LEU A 135 -8.14 0.20 -5.87
C LEU A 135 -8.63 1.42 -5.09
N GLN A 136 -7.71 2.13 -4.44
CA GLN A 136 -8.05 3.30 -3.61
C GLN A 136 -7.98 4.62 -4.37
N LEU A 137 -6.94 4.84 -5.15
CA LEU A 137 -6.77 6.08 -5.91
C LEU A 137 -6.29 5.75 -7.32
N TYR A 138 -6.68 6.57 -8.29
CA TYR A 138 -6.16 6.49 -9.65
C TYR A 138 -5.68 7.86 -10.14
N ARG A 139 -4.76 7.83 -11.10
CA ARG A 139 -4.19 9.07 -11.62
C ARG A 139 -5.04 9.67 -12.72
N ARG A 140 -5.42 10.94 -12.55
CA ARG A 140 -6.18 11.71 -13.53
C ARG A 140 -5.67 13.14 -13.59
N LYS A 141 -5.39 13.65 -14.80
CA LYS A 141 -4.94 15.03 -15.04
C LYS A 141 -3.77 15.49 -14.13
N GLY A 142 -2.83 14.57 -13.87
CA GLY A 142 -1.62 14.90 -13.11
C GLY A 142 -1.69 14.71 -11.59
N SER A 143 -2.84 14.29 -11.03
CA SER A 143 -3.02 14.04 -9.60
C SER A 143 -3.68 12.70 -9.33
N TYR A 144 -3.50 12.15 -8.14
CA TYR A 144 -4.32 11.06 -7.65
C TYR A 144 -5.70 11.58 -7.24
N VAL A 145 -6.73 10.88 -7.66
CA VAL A 145 -8.14 11.19 -7.35
C VAL A 145 -8.85 9.96 -6.79
N PRO A 146 -9.81 10.16 -5.87
CA PRO A 146 -10.58 9.07 -5.29
C PRO A 146 -11.63 8.50 -6.25
N LEU A 147 -12.10 7.29 -5.92
CA LEU A 147 -13.27 6.63 -6.48
C LEU A 147 -14.43 6.66 -5.46
N GLU A 148 -15.61 6.23 -5.86
CA GLU A 148 -16.80 6.20 -4.99
C GLU A 148 -16.60 5.34 -3.73
N TRP A 149 -15.78 4.31 -3.81
CA TRP A 149 -15.49 3.37 -2.71
C TRP A 149 -14.20 3.65 -1.95
N THR A 150 -13.44 4.69 -2.34
CA THR A 150 -12.20 5.05 -1.66
C THR A 150 -12.44 5.32 -0.19
N PHE A 151 -11.66 4.69 0.69
CA PHE A 151 -11.73 4.96 2.12
C PHE A 151 -11.52 6.44 2.40
N GLN A 152 -12.27 6.97 3.38
CA GLN A 152 -12.28 8.40 3.68
C GLN A 152 -10.90 8.94 4.00
N ASP A 153 -10.10 8.20 4.74
CA ASP A 153 -8.74 8.59 5.14
C ASP A 153 -7.76 8.68 3.96
N TYR A 154 -7.96 7.91 2.87
CA TYR A 154 -7.19 8.07 1.64
C TYR A 154 -7.52 9.35 0.87
N GLN A 155 -8.64 10.01 1.19
CA GLN A 155 -9.09 11.24 0.54
C GLN A 155 -8.61 12.52 1.24
N PHE A 156 -7.95 12.41 2.40
CA PHE A 156 -7.39 13.57 3.08
C PHE A 156 -6.26 14.19 2.24
N ASP A 157 -6.23 15.51 2.12
CA ASP A 157 -5.25 16.23 1.30
C ASP A 157 -3.81 15.87 1.65
N PHE A 158 -3.48 15.73 2.94
CA PHE A 158 -2.15 15.36 3.38
C PHE A 158 -1.79 13.90 3.04
N VAL A 159 -2.78 12.99 2.96
CA VAL A 159 -2.59 11.60 2.53
C VAL A 159 -2.40 11.53 1.01
N ILE A 160 -3.16 12.28 0.24
CA ILE A 160 -2.93 12.45 -1.20
C ILE A 160 -1.53 13.02 -1.44
N GLY A 161 -1.12 14.03 -0.67
CA GLY A 161 0.23 14.58 -0.71
C GLY A 161 1.34 13.56 -0.40
N PHE A 162 1.10 12.66 0.57
CA PHE A 162 1.98 11.55 0.86
C PHE A 162 2.13 10.61 -0.36
N PHE A 163 1.04 10.21 -1.01
CA PHE A 163 1.08 9.35 -2.19
C PHE A 163 1.71 10.03 -3.41
N GLU A 164 1.52 11.34 -3.59
CA GLU A 164 2.23 12.10 -4.64
C GLU A 164 3.75 12.12 -4.41
N LYS A 165 4.19 12.24 -3.15
CA LYS A 165 5.60 12.13 -2.78
C LYS A 165 6.12 10.71 -3.02
N ALA A 166 5.38 9.68 -2.62
CA ALA A 166 5.73 8.29 -2.84
C ALA A 166 5.90 7.96 -4.33
N ARG A 167 5.00 8.48 -5.18
CA ARG A 167 5.09 8.34 -6.63
C ARG A 167 6.39 8.95 -7.20
N LYS A 168 6.77 10.13 -6.74
CA LYS A 168 8.03 10.78 -7.18
C LYS A 168 9.25 9.95 -6.78
N ILE A 169 9.23 9.35 -5.59
CA ILE A 169 10.30 8.45 -5.15
C ILE A 169 10.35 7.21 -6.04
N LEU A 170 9.21 6.57 -6.33
CA LEU A 170 9.15 5.44 -7.25
C LEU A 170 9.73 5.79 -8.63
N GLU A 171 9.33 6.93 -9.20
CA GLU A 171 9.84 7.41 -10.50
C GLU A 171 11.37 7.54 -10.50
N GLN A 172 11.95 8.10 -9.43
CA GLN A 172 13.40 8.20 -9.26
C GLN A 172 14.07 6.82 -9.14
N ARG A 173 13.50 5.89 -8.37
CA ARG A 173 14.04 4.54 -8.20
C ARG A 173 14.03 3.74 -9.51
N ILE A 174 12.96 3.83 -10.29
CA ILE A 174 12.87 3.19 -11.61
C ILE A 174 13.90 3.79 -12.56
N GLY A 175 14.00 5.11 -12.64
CA GLY A 175 15.00 5.79 -13.51
C GLY A 175 16.44 5.45 -13.15
N MET A 176 16.78 5.35 -11.86
CA MET A 176 18.10 4.91 -11.40
C MET A 176 18.37 3.45 -11.79
N ALA A 177 17.41 2.56 -11.63
CA ALA A 177 17.56 1.14 -11.96
C ALA A 177 17.76 0.92 -13.47
N GLU A 178 17.08 1.67 -14.32
CA GLU A 178 17.28 1.67 -15.77
C GLU A 178 18.68 2.18 -16.14
N THR A 179 19.15 3.25 -15.51
CA THR A 179 20.47 3.84 -15.76
C THR A 179 21.60 2.90 -15.33
N CYS A 180 21.43 2.17 -14.22
CA CYS A 180 22.40 1.18 -13.72
C CYS A 180 22.38 -0.16 -14.47
N GLY A 181 21.47 -0.35 -15.45
CA GLY A 181 21.35 -1.60 -16.21
C GLY A 181 20.78 -2.78 -15.41
N ILE A 182 20.25 -2.54 -14.21
CA ILE A 182 19.64 -3.55 -13.35
C ILE A 182 18.27 -3.97 -13.90
N ILE A 183 17.60 -3.08 -14.62
CA ILE A 183 16.39 -3.36 -15.39
C ILE A 183 16.78 -3.30 -16.87
N GLN A 184 17.11 -4.44 -17.45
CA GLN A 184 17.24 -4.53 -18.89
C GLN A 184 15.85 -4.37 -19.52
N GLN A 185 15.60 -3.26 -20.19
CA GLN A 185 14.60 -3.24 -21.25
C GLN A 185 15.08 -4.26 -22.29
N LYS A 186 14.41 -5.40 -22.39
CA LYS A 186 14.59 -6.26 -23.57
C LYS A 186 14.18 -5.41 -24.77
N LYS A 187 15.18 -4.80 -25.42
CA LYS A 187 15.01 -4.32 -26.79
C LYS A 187 14.51 -5.51 -27.59
N ARG A 188 13.41 -5.32 -28.30
CA ARG A 188 12.94 -6.30 -29.26
C ARG A 188 14.09 -6.59 -30.21
N PRO A 189 14.34 -7.84 -30.59
CA PRO A 189 15.15 -8.08 -31.76
C PRO A 189 14.40 -7.44 -32.95
N ASP A 190 14.98 -6.37 -33.48
CA ASP A 190 14.57 -5.78 -34.73
C ASP A 190 14.79 -6.84 -35.80
N GLY A 191 13.72 -7.34 -36.35
CA GLY A 191 13.79 -8.35 -37.39
C GLY A 191 12.44 -8.48 -38.09
N ARG A 192 12.19 -7.51 -39.00
CA ARG A 192 11.17 -7.49 -40.07
C ARG A 192 9.73 -7.28 -39.67
#